data_5db92f4021b6ce6773e4ae7515588cc3
#
_entry.id   5db92f4021b6ce6773e4ae7515588cc3
#
_cell.length_a   1.000
_cell.length_b   1.000
_cell.length_c   1.000
_cell.angle_alpha   90.00
_cell.angle_beta   90.00
_cell.angle_gamma   90.00
#
_symmetry.space_group_name_H-M   'P 1'
#
loop_
_entity.id
_entity.type
_entity.pdbx_description
1 polymer ?
#
loop_
_entity_poly.entity_id
_entity_poly.type
_entity_poly.pdbx_seq_one_letter_code
_entity_poly.pdbx_strand_id
1 'polypeptide(L)'
;KFKNNEPKKNIISFSLWGDNENYTKGAILNATLAPVIYPEWTCRFYCDKNSVPEEVINKLISLGSEVLFLENNNLAYFGLFWRFFVIDDLNVDRYIIRDCDCIITVQEKLAVDEWINSGKNFHIMRDYASHTELIHAGLWGGITGVIPDMTTLIINYYNSTHKERTIDQRFLRDCIWPILKDCYYCNDSNYNFDNISNNYKNLGRLPINLNIGINW
;
A
#
# COMPACT_ATOMS: atom_id res chain seq x y z
N LYS A 1 -18.49 4.87 26.74
CA LYS A 1 -17.71 4.56 25.52
C LYS A 1 -17.71 3.04 25.42
N PHE A 2 -18.56 2.47 24.57
CA PHE A 2 -18.51 1.05 24.23
C PHE A 2 -17.26 0.83 23.37
N LYS A 3 -16.27 0.08 23.87
CA LYS A 3 -15.21 -0.45 23.02
C LYS A 3 -15.87 -1.50 22.12
N ASN A 4 -15.88 -1.26 20.82
CA ASN A 4 -16.15 -2.33 19.86
C ASN A 4 -15.10 -3.43 20.09
N ASN A 5 -15.56 -4.59 20.56
CA ASN A 5 -14.72 -5.75 20.83
C ASN A 5 -14.49 -6.61 19.56
N GLU A 6 -14.71 -6.07 18.39
CA GLU A 6 -14.37 -6.80 17.15
C GLU A 6 -12.85 -6.84 16.99
N PRO A 7 -12.28 -7.98 16.57
CA PRO A 7 -10.86 -8.07 16.29
C PRO A 7 -10.51 -7.10 15.16
N LYS A 8 -9.45 -6.34 15.36
CA LYS A 8 -8.95 -5.42 14.31
C LYS A 8 -8.48 -6.21 13.10
N LYS A 9 -8.62 -5.59 11.92
CA LYS A 9 -8.29 -6.20 10.63
C LYS A 9 -6.88 -5.86 10.19
N ASN A 10 -6.26 -6.75 9.42
CA ASN A 10 -5.07 -6.44 8.62
C ASN A 10 -5.53 -6.11 7.19
N ILE A 11 -5.08 -4.98 6.65
CA ILE A 11 -5.55 -4.47 5.36
C ILE A 11 -4.41 -4.32 4.34
N ILE A 12 -4.63 -4.84 3.13
CA ILE A 12 -3.86 -4.51 1.94
C ILE A 12 -4.61 -3.39 1.24
N SER A 13 -4.02 -2.20 1.20
CA SER A 13 -4.71 -0.98 0.77
C SER A 13 -4.26 -0.54 -0.62
N PHE A 14 -5.25 -0.25 -1.47
CA PHE A 14 -5.08 0.15 -2.86
C PHE A 14 -5.89 1.40 -3.19
N SER A 15 -5.38 2.20 -4.14
CA SER A 15 -6.15 3.25 -4.82
C SER A 15 -6.52 2.78 -6.23
N LEU A 16 -7.75 3.02 -6.68
CA LEU A 16 -8.18 2.65 -8.02
C LEU A 16 -9.08 3.73 -8.63
N TRP A 17 -8.69 4.25 -9.79
CA TRP A 17 -9.49 5.18 -10.59
C TRP A 17 -9.22 4.96 -12.07
N GLY A 18 -10.18 5.37 -12.91
CA GLY A 18 -10.12 5.17 -14.35
C GLY A 18 -10.41 3.72 -14.77
N ASP A 19 -10.30 3.49 -16.05
CA ASP A 19 -10.62 2.23 -16.73
C ASP A 19 -9.39 1.52 -17.34
N ASN A 20 -8.19 2.03 -17.07
CA ASN A 20 -6.97 1.45 -17.62
C ASN A 20 -6.81 -0.01 -17.15
N GLU A 21 -6.73 -0.91 -18.12
CA GLU A 21 -6.72 -2.35 -17.88
C GLU A 21 -5.55 -2.84 -17.01
N ASN A 22 -4.40 -2.19 -17.03
CA ASN A 22 -3.27 -2.57 -16.19
C ASN A 22 -3.63 -2.45 -14.70
N TYR A 23 -4.39 -1.40 -14.33
CA TYR A 23 -4.81 -1.19 -12.95
C TYR A 23 -6.05 -2.00 -12.59
N THR A 24 -7.06 -2.06 -13.46
CA THR A 24 -8.32 -2.76 -13.18
C THR A 24 -8.12 -4.29 -13.15
N LYS A 25 -7.38 -4.84 -14.11
CA LYS A 25 -7.02 -6.27 -14.12
C LYS A 25 -6.08 -6.63 -12.96
N GLY A 26 -5.11 -5.76 -12.68
CA GLY A 26 -4.20 -5.94 -11.55
C GLY A 26 -4.93 -5.91 -10.21
N ALA A 27 -5.90 -5.01 -10.02
CA ALA A 27 -6.75 -4.98 -8.83
C ALA A 27 -7.52 -6.30 -8.64
N ILE A 28 -8.16 -6.81 -9.71
CA ILE A 28 -8.88 -8.11 -9.67
C ILE A 28 -7.92 -9.26 -9.36
N LEU A 29 -6.73 -9.26 -9.96
CA LEU A 29 -5.74 -10.31 -9.73
C LEU A 29 -5.24 -10.29 -8.27
N ASN A 30 -4.94 -9.11 -7.72
CA ASN A 30 -4.56 -8.95 -6.32
C ASN A 30 -5.66 -9.46 -5.38
N ALA A 31 -6.93 -9.08 -5.62
CA ALA A 31 -8.07 -9.55 -4.85
C ALA A 31 -8.27 -11.08 -4.94
N THR A 32 -7.95 -11.67 -6.10
CA THR A 32 -8.04 -13.12 -6.32
C THR A 32 -6.93 -13.88 -5.57
N LEU A 33 -5.72 -13.35 -5.55
CA LEU A 33 -4.57 -13.98 -4.94
C LEU A 33 -4.49 -13.78 -3.43
N ALA A 34 -5.03 -12.69 -2.91
CA ALA A 34 -4.93 -12.33 -1.50
C ALA A 34 -5.42 -13.42 -0.54
N PRO A 35 -6.56 -14.11 -0.74
CA PRO A 35 -6.98 -15.18 0.15
C PRO A 35 -6.00 -16.35 0.26
N VAL A 36 -5.16 -16.55 -0.76
CA VAL A 36 -4.16 -17.64 -0.80
C VAL A 36 -2.83 -17.19 -0.23
N ILE A 37 -2.38 -15.98 -0.59
CA ILE A 37 -1.05 -15.47 -0.21
C ILE A 37 -1.09 -14.80 1.17
N TYR A 38 -2.16 -14.07 1.44
CA TYR A 38 -2.38 -13.28 2.66
C TYR A 38 -3.72 -13.66 3.34
N PRO A 39 -3.92 -14.91 3.79
CA PRO A 39 -5.23 -15.40 4.26
C PRO A 39 -5.78 -14.61 5.47
N GLU A 40 -4.92 -13.92 6.21
CA GLU A 40 -5.29 -13.13 7.40
C GLU A 40 -5.48 -11.64 7.08
N TRP A 41 -5.43 -11.27 5.80
CA TRP A 41 -5.53 -9.90 5.34
C TRP A 41 -6.71 -9.73 4.39
N THR A 42 -7.28 -8.54 4.41
CA THR A 42 -8.37 -8.15 3.50
C THR A 42 -7.88 -7.08 2.53
N CYS A 43 -8.12 -7.26 1.24
CA CYS A 43 -7.91 -6.19 0.28
C CYS A 43 -8.94 -5.09 0.47
N ARG A 44 -8.49 -3.84 0.50
CA ARG A 44 -9.34 -2.66 0.53
C ARG A 44 -9.00 -1.75 -0.63
N PHE A 45 -9.98 -1.47 -1.47
CA PHE A 45 -9.85 -0.60 -2.62
C PHE A 45 -10.60 0.71 -2.38
N TYR A 46 -9.87 1.81 -2.42
CA TYR A 46 -10.43 3.16 -2.47
C TYR A 46 -10.67 3.50 -3.94
N CYS A 47 -11.92 3.46 -4.36
CA CYS A 47 -12.32 3.54 -5.76
C CYS A 47 -12.98 4.88 -6.09
N ASP A 48 -12.62 5.47 -7.24
CA ASP A 48 -13.41 6.52 -7.83
C ASP A 48 -14.69 5.93 -8.47
N LYS A 49 -15.82 6.23 -7.85
CA LYS A 49 -17.13 5.72 -8.28
C LYS A 49 -17.48 6.10 -9.73
N ASN A 50 -16.96 7.22 -10.21
CA ASN A 50 -17.36 7.80 -11.48
C ASN A 50 -16.50 7.30 -12.66
N SER A 51 -15.33 6.74 -12.40
CA SER A 51 -14.38 6.35 -13.46
C SER A 51 -14.01 4.88 -13.48
N VAL A 52 -14.17 4.15 -12.36
CA VAL A 52 -13.92 2.70 -12.33
C VAL A 52 -15.14 1.97 -12.89
N PRO A 53 -14.97 1.05 -13.87
CA PRO A 53 -16.08 0.26 -14.41
C PRO A 53 -16.84 -0.52 -13.34
N GLU A 54 -18.17 -0.53 -13.43
CA GLU A 54 -19.04 -1.18 -12.45
C GLU A 54 -18.78 -2.69 -12.34
N GLU A 55 -18.48 -3.35 -13.46
CA GLU A 55 -18.12 -4.76 -13.47
C GLU A 55 -16.84 -5.07 -12.67
N VAL A 56 -15.87 -4.15 -12.68
CA VAL A 56 -14.64 -4.26 -11.86
C VAL A 56 -15.00 -4.15 -10.39
N ILE A 57 -15.78 -3.15 -10.01
CA ILE A 57 -16.25 -2.94 -8.63
C ILE A 57 -16.99 -4.18 -8.12
N ASN A 58 -17.98 -4.67 -8.89
CA ASN A 58 -18.76 -5.84 -8.54
C ASN A 58 -17.88 -7.10 -8.40
N LYS A 59 -16.86 -7.24 -9.26
CA LYS A 59 -15.90 -8.33 -9.17
C LYS A 59 -15.07 -8.25 -7.90
N LEU A 60 -14.53 -7.08 -7.54
CA LEU A 60 -13.76 -6.89 -6.31
C LEU A 60 -14.59 -7.25 -5.07
N ILE A 61 -15.85 -6.78 -5.01
CA ILE A 61 -16.76 -7.13 -3.91
C ILE A 61 -17.02 -8.64 -3.86
N SER A 62 -17.26 -9.28 -5.01
CA SER A 62 -17.52 -10.73 -5.08
C SER A 62 -16.32 -11.58 -4.63
N LEU A 63 -15.10 -11.02 -4.70
CA LEU A 63 -13.86 -11.65 -4.22
C LEU A 63 -13.60 -11.39 -2.73
N GLY A 64 -14.53 -10.75 -2.01
CA GLY A 64 -14.42 -10.48 -0.57
C GLY A 64 -13.61 -9.24 -0.23
N SER A 65 -13.32 -8.39 -1.19
CA SER A 65 -12.63 -7.11 -0.93
C SER A 65 -13.58 -6.07 -0.35
N GLU A 66 -13.03 -5.19 0.49
CA GLU A 66 -13.71 -3.96 0.88
C GLU A 66 -13.54 -2.91 -0.22
N VAL A 67 -14.64 -2.31 -0.67
CA VAL A 67 -14.61 -1.22 -1.66
C VAL A 67 -15.18 0.04 -1.01
N LEU A 68 -14.37 1.09 -0.94
CA LEU A 68 -14.73 2.40 -0.41
C LEU A 68 -14.77 3.41 -1.56
N PHE A 69 -15.91 4.07 -1.73
CA PHE A 69 -16.08 5.04 -2.82
C PHE A 69 -15.59 6.42 -2.39
N LEU A 70 -14.77 7.01 -3.25
CA LEU A 70 -14.32 8.38 -3.15
C LEU A 70 -14.65 9.12 -4.45
N GLU A 71 -14.79 10.43 -4.35
CA GLU A 71 -14.98 11.29 -5.51
C GLU A 71 -13.69 12.02 -5.84
N ASN A 72 -13.24 11.89 -7.06
CA ASN A 72 -11.98 12.49 -7.50
C ASN A 72 -12.13 14.00 -7.82
N ASN A 73 -13.14 14.69 -7.46
CA ASN A 73 -13.37 16.15 -7.55
C ASN A 73 -12.38 16.95 -8.45
N ASN A 74 -11.85 16.33 -9.51
CA ASN A 74 -10.82 16.87 -10.42
C ASN A 74 -9.51 17.35 -9.73
N LEU A 75 -9.19 16.82 -8.56
CA LEU A 75 -7.94 17.11 -7.86
C LEU A 75 -6.80 16.29 -8.48
N ALA A 76 -5.93 16.97 -9.23
CA ALA A 76 -4.83 16.32 -9.94
C ALA A 76 -3.96 15.48 -8.99
N TYR A 77 -3.79 14.21 -9.31
CA TYR A 77 -2.99 13.23 -8.56
C TYR A 77 -3.42 12.97 -7.10
N PHE A 78 -4.54 13.50 -6.63
CA PHE A 78 -4.99 13.28 -5.25
C PHE A 78 -5.36 11.82 -4.99
N GLY A 79 -5.83 11.10 -5.99
CA GLY A 79 -6.12 9.66 -5.93
C GLY A 79 -4.93 8.80 -5.49
N LEU A 80 -3.69 9.26 -5.70
CA LEU A 80 -2.49 8.56 -5.23
C LEU A 80 -2.44 8.40 -3.71
N PHE A 81 -3.08 9.32 -2.97
CA PHE A 81 -3.12 9.30 -1.51
C PHE A 81 -4.23 8.44 -0.91
N TRP A 82 -5.26 8.08 -1.67
CA TRP A 82 -6.44 7.41 -1.09
C TRP A 82 -6.09 6.14 -0.33
N ARG A 83 -5.15 5.35 -0.85
CA ARG A 83 -4.66 4.14 -0.18
C ARG A 83 -4.05 4.41 1.20
N PHE A 84 -3.65 5.64 1.51
CA PHE A 84 -3.09 5.99 2.82
C PHE A 84 -4.18 6.29 3.87
N PHE A 85 -5.45 6.48 3.47
CA PHE A 85 -6.54 6.72 4.43
C PHE A 85 -6.82 5.53 5.35
N VAL A 86 -6.37 4.33 4.99
CA VAL A 86 -6.44 3.15 5.86
C VAL A 86 -5.73 3.38 7.19
N ILE A 87 -4.76 4.28 7.25
CA ILE A 87 -3.92 4.56 8.42
C ILE A 87 -4.71 5.21 9.55
N ASP A 88 -5.77 5.96 9.19
CA ASP A 88 -6.65 6.62 10.17
C ASP A 88 -7.83 5.72 10.63
N ASP A 89 -7.97 4.51 10.08
CA ASP A 89 -9.04 3.60 10.46
C ASP A 89 -8.70 2.86 11.76
N LEU A 90 -9.39 3.20 12.84
CA LEU A 90 -9.20 2.61 14.17
C LEU A 90 -9.58 1.12 14.26
N ASN A 91 -10.31 0.58 13.27
CA ASN A 91 -10.65 -0.83 13.17
C ASN A 91 -9.56 -1.67 12.46
N VAL A 92 -8.51 -1.03 12.00
CA VAL A 92 -7.35 -1.69 11.37
C VAL A 92 -6.24 -1.83 12.40
N ASP A 93 -5.58 -3.00 12.44
CA ASP A 93 -4.39 -3.26 13.25
C ASP A 93 -3.13 -2.94 12.46
N ARG A 94 -3.00 -3.59 11.30
CA ARG A 94 -1.88 -3.41 10.37
C ARG A 94 -2.37 -3.10 8.98
N TYR A 95 -1.58 -2.32 8.29
CA TYR A 95 -1.81 -2.02 6.87
C TYR A 95 -0.53 -2.25 6.06
N ILE A 96 -0.69 -2.68 4.82
CA ILE A 96 0.32 -2.60 3.78
C ILE A 96 -0.25 -1.86 2.58
N ILE A 97 0.56 -1.00 2.00
CA ILE A 97 0.18 -0.13 0.88
C ILE A 97 0.75 -0.71 -0.41
N ARG A 98 -0.12 -0.87 -1.42
CA ARG A 98 0.25 -1.47 -2.71
C ARG A 98 -0.32 -0.69 -3.88
N ASP A 99 0.34 -0.84 -5.04
CA ASP A 99 -0.14 -0.36 -6.33
C ASP A 99 -0.97 -1.45 -7.01
N CYS A 100 -2.04 -1.08 -7.71
CA CYS A 100 -2.89 -2.07 -8.39
C CYS A 100 -2.18 -2.77 -9.56
N ASP A 101 -1.21 -2.13 -10.19
CA ASP A 101 -0.41 -2.68 -11.30
C ASP A 101 0.77 -3.55 -10.83
N CYS A 102 0.99 -3.66 -9.52
CA CYS A 102 1.95 -4.57 -8.90
C CYS A 102 1.22 -5.74 -8.25
N ILE A 103 1.63 -6.97 -8.57
CA ILE A 103 0.96 -8.17 -8.08
C ILE A 103 1.63 -8.66 -6.80
N ILE A 104 0.82 -8.89 -5.76
CA ILE A 104 1.28 -9.48 -4.49
C ILE A 104 1.86 -10.88 -4.72
N THR A 105 2.93 -11.20 -4.00
CA THR A 105 3.64 -12.48 -4.15
C THR A 105 3.91 -13.15 -2.81
N VAL A 106 4.19 -14.46 -2.85
CA VAL A 106 4.61 -15.22 -1.66
C VAL A 106 5.89 -14.65 -1.06
N GLN A 107 6.81 -14.18 -1.90
CA GLN A 107 8.09 -13.62 -1.45
C GLN A 107 7.89 -12.31 -0.68
N GLU A 108 6.98 -11.47 -1.17
CA GLU A 108 6.57 -10.26 -0.49
C GLU A 108 5.89 -10.58 0.86
N LYS A 109 5.03 -11.61 0.89
CA LYS A 109 4.41 -12.10 2.14
C LYS A 109 5.45 -12.52 3.18
N LEU A 110 6.50 -13.22 2.76
CA LEU A 110 7.59 -13.60 3.67
C LEU A 110 8.28 -12.37 4.28
N ALA A 111 8.49 -11.31 3.49
CA ALA A 111 9.05 -10.06 3.98
C ALA A 111 8.12 -9.36 4.99
N VAL A 112 6.81 -9.37 4.72
CA VAL A 112 5.79 -8.85 5.64
C VAL A 112 5.78 -9.66 6.95
N ASP A 113 5.91 -10.98 6.88
CA ASP A 113 5.97 -11.83 8.09
C ASP A 113 7.24 -11.55 8.92
N GLU A 114 8.38 -11.33 8.27
CA GLU A 114 9.60 -10.92 8.95
C GLU A 114 9.41 -9.59 9.70
N TRP A 115 8.78 -8.61 9.04
CA TRP A 115 8.43 -7.36 9.69
C TRP A 115 7.54 -7.56 10.91
N ILE A 116 6.45 -8.32 10.78
CA ILE A 116 5.53 -8.60 11.89
C ILE A 116 6.30 -9.22 13.07
N ASN A 117 7.16 -10.20 12.80
CA ASN A 117 7.97 -10.88 13.82
C ASN A 117 9.06 -9.98 14.43
N SER A 118 9.48 -8.92 13.75
CA SER A 118 10.47 -7.98 14.24
C SER A 118 9.98 -7.07 15.36
N GLY A 119 8.67 -6.94 15.52
CA GLY A 119 8.05 -6.01 16.48
C GLY A 119 8.21 -4.52 16.13
N LYS A 120 8.72 -4.20 14.94
CA LYS A 120 8.85 -2.81 14.47
C LYS A 120 7.49 -2.26 14.02
N ASN A 121 7.30 -0.96 14.18
CA ASN A 121 6.03 -0.31 13.86
C ASN A 121 5.78 -0.16 12.35
N PHE A 122 6.85 -0.08 11.55
CA PHE A 122 6.75 0.16 10.11
C PHE A 122 7.58 -0.84 9.32
N HIS A 123 7.15 -1.06 8.08
CA HIS A 123 7.80 -1.90 7.09
C HIS A 123 8.07 -1.12 5.82
N ILE A 124 9.27 -1.24 5.27
CA ILE A 124 9.68 -0.66 3.99
C ILE A 124 10.27 -1.77 3.14
N MET A 125 9.89 -1.81 1.86
CA MET A 125 10.51 -2.71 0.89
C MET A 125 11.08 -1.93 -0.30
N ARG A 126 12.27 -2.35 -0.75
CA ARG A 126 12.92 -1.87 -1.98
C ARG A 126 13.41 -3.09 -2.75
N ASP A 127 12.59 -3.56 -3.65
CA ASP A 127 12.78 -4.85 -4.34
C ASP A 127 13.46 -4.73 -5.72
N TYR A 128 13.68 -3.50 -6.20
CA TYR A 128 14.23 -3.26 -7.53
C TYR A 128 15.25 -2.12 -7.58
N ALA A 129 16.16 -2.19 -8.55
CA ALA A 129 17.28 -1.24 -8.67
C ALA A 129 16.84 0.24 -8.90
N SER A 130 15.65 0.47 -9.46
CA SER A 130 15.10 1.82 -9.62
C SER A 130 14.28 2.30 -8.41
N HIS A 131 14.04 1.44 -7.41
CA HIS A 131 13.32 1.78 -6.19
C HIS A 131 14.28 2.43 -5.19
N THR A 132 14.71 3.66 -5.49
CA THR A 132 15.73 4.42 -4.76
C THR A 132 15.17 5.35 -3.70
N GLU A 133 13.85 5.41 -3.55
CA GLU A 133 13.20 6.26 -2.57
C GLU A 133 13.34 5.71 -1.15
N LEU A 134 13.38 6.60 -0.15
CA LEU A 134 13.42 6.20 1.27
C LEU A 134 12.24 5.32 1.63
N ILE A 135 11.03 5.69 1.18
CA ILE A 135 9.82 4.89 1.28
C ILE A 135 9.20 4.82 -0.12
N HIS A 136 9.11 3.65 -0.71
CA HIS A 136 8.40 3.49 -1.98
C HIS A 136 6.89 3.50 -1.74
N ALA A 137 6.14 4.36 -2.46
CA ALA A 137 4.74 4.64 -2.17
C ALA A 137 3.81 3.43 -2.26
N GLY A 138 4.16 2.43 -3.07
CA GLY A 138 3.43 1.16 -3.20
C GLY A 138 4.04 -0.03 -2.43
N LEU A 139 5.09 0.18 -1.62
CA LEU A 139 5.85 -0.93 -0.99
C LEU A 139 6.20 -0.62 0.47
N TRP A 140 5.22 -0.24 1.26
CA TRP A 140 5.41 0.00 2.69
C TRP A 140 4.20 -0.43 3.50
N GLY A 141 4.33 -0.41 4.82
CA GLY A 141 3.26 -0.74 5.73
C GLY A 141 3.55 -0.28 7.15
N GLY A 142 2.58 -0.47 8.03
CA GLY A 142 2.71 -0.07 9.43
C GLY A 142 1.58 -0.56 10.31
N ILE A 143 1.66 -0.18 11.57
CA ILE A 143 0.65 -0.38 12.59
C ILE A 143 -0.18 0.91 12.70
N THR A 144 -1.50 0.81 12.77
CA THR A 144 -2.36 1.99 12.94
C THR A 144 -2.15 2.66 14.31
N GLY A 145 -2.43 3.97 14.37
CA GLY A 145 -2.31 4.76 15.61
C GLY A 145 -0.90 5.25 15.94
N VAL A 146 0.10 4.98 15.10
CA VAL A 146 1.47 5.50 15.26
C VAL A 146 1.65 6.81 14.51
N ILE A 147 1.12 6.91 13.28
CA ILE A 147 1.07 8.19 12.55
C ILE A 147 -0.20 8.92 12.98
N PRO A 148 -0.07 10.14 13.51
CA PRO A 148 -1.25 10.92 13.89
C PRO A 148 -1.90 11.53 12.65
N ASP A 149 -3.21 11.37 12.49
CA ASP A 149 -4.06 12.07 11.51
C ASP A 149 -3.44 12.19 10.10
N MET A 150 -3.31 11.06 9.44
CA MET A 150 -2.73 10.96 8.09
C MET A 150 -3.50 11.84 7.09
N THR A 151 -4.82 11.89 7.22
CA THR A 151 -5.68 12.70 6.35
C THR A 151 -5.33 14.19 6.43
N THR A 152 -5.16 14.73 7.63
CA THR A 152 -4.75 16.14 7.81
C THR A 152 -3.34 16.39 7.25
N LEU A 153 -2.39 15.47 7.46
CA LEU A 153 -1.05 15.59 6.89
C LEU A 153 -1.09 15.66 5.36
N ILE A 154 -1.86 14.77 4.73
CA ILE A 154 -2.04 14.74 3.26
C ILE A 154 -2.65 16.05 2.77
N ILE A 155 -3.75 16.52 3.36
CA ILE A 155 -4.44 17.74 2.92
C ILE A 155 -3.50 18.95 3.02
N ASN A 156 -2.79 19.11 4.12
CA ASN A 156 -1.85 20.21 4.32
C ASN A 156 -0.71 20.18 3.31
N TYR A 157 -0.11 19.00 3.09
CA TYR A 157 0.95 18.82 2.11
C TYR A 157 0.44 19.09 0.69
N TYR A 158 -0.69 18.48 0.32
CA TYR A 158 -1.29 18.68 -0.99
C TYR A 158 -1.58 20.15 -1.28
N ASN A 159 -2.12 20.90 -0.33
CA ASN A 159 -2.44 22.33 -0.53
C ASN A 159 -1.20 23.19 -0.68
N SER A 160 -0.08 22.85 -0.07
CA SER A 160 1.16 23.64 -0.05
C SER A 160 2.18 23.25 -1.13
N THR A 161 1.97 22.15 -1.86
CA THR A 161 2.98 21.55 -2.74
C THR A 161 2.54 21.55 -4.20
N HIS A 162 3.49 21.58 -5.13
CA HIS A 162 3.24 21.41 -6.56
C HIS A 162 2.68 20.01 -6.85
N LYS A 163 1.64 19.94 -7.72
CA LYS A 163 0.94 18.71 -8.08
C LYS A 163 1.65 18.01 -9.24
N GLU A 164 2.17 16.83 -8.99
CA GLU A 164 2.85 16.00 -10.00
C GLU A 164 2.63 14.52 -9.70
N ARG A 165 2.98 13.66 -10.67
CA ARG A 165 2.76 12.20 -10.58
C ARG A 165 3.47 11.53 -9.38
N THR A 166 4.50 12.14 -8.82
CA THR A 166 5.28 11.60 -7.71
C THR A 166 4.99 12.31 -6.37
N ILE A 167 3.88 13.02 -6.29
CA ILE A 167 3.52 13.82 -5.10
C ILE A 167 3.40 12.98 -3.83
N ASP A 168 2.87 11.77 -3.93
CA ASP A 168 2.76 10.81 -2.82
C ASP A 168 4.15 10.31 -2.35
N GLN A 169 5.05 10.07 -3.28
CA GLN A 169 6.45 9.71 -3.00
C GLN A 169 7.16 10.82 -2.20
N ARG A 170 7.00 12.07 -2.66
CA ARG A 170 7.57 13.23 -1.98
C ARG A 170 6.95 13.46 -0.60
N PHE A 171 5.63 13.28 -0.50
CA PHE A 171 4.94 13.33 0.79
C PHE A 171 5.51 12.32 1.78
N LEU A 172 5.73 11.08 1.37
CA LEU A 172 6.31 10.06 2.23
C LEU A 172 7.71 10.43 2.70
N ARG A 173 8.55 10.98 1.81
CA ARG A 173 9.89 11.45 2.15
C ARG A 173 9.85 12.63 3.12
N ASP A 174 9.00 13.61 2.86
CA ASP A 174 9.03 14.92 3.56
C ASP A 174 8.26 14.88 4.89
N CYS A 175 7.16 14.13 4.96
CA CYS A 175 6.25 14.10 6.11
C CYS A 175 6.30 12.81 6.91
N ILE A 176 6.48 11.66 6.27
CA ILE A 176 6.36 10.36 6.94
C ILE A 176 7.71 9.80 7.36
N TRP A 177 8.74 9.92 6.53
CA TRP A 177 10.08 9.47 6.87
C TRP A 177 10.60 10.03 8.20
N PRO A 178 10.46 11.34 8.53
CA PRO A 178 10.88 11.87 9.82
C PRO A 178 10.22 11.18 11.03
N ILE A 179 9.01 10.66 10.86
CA ILE A 179 8.25 9.97 11.92
C ILE A 179 8.74 8.53 12.11
N LEU A 180 9.02 7.81 11.02
CA LEU A 180 9.26 6.36 11.07
C LEU A 180 10.73 5.94 11.05
N LYS A 181 11.65 6.86 10.75
CA LYS A 181 13.09 6.57 10.54
C LYS A 181 13.81 5.80 11.66
N ASP A 182 13.28 5.83 12.88
CA ASP A 182 13.88 5.15 14.03
C ASP A 182 13.15 3.87 14.45
N CYS A 183 12.04 3.51 13.77
CA CYS A 183 11.16 2.40 14.18
C CYS A 183 10.63 1.55 13.03
N TYR A 184 11.41 1.36 11.97
CA TYR A 184 11.03 0.53 10.81
C TYR A 184 11.88 -0.74 10.68
N TYR A 185 11.35 -1.70 9.94
CA TYR A 185 12.01 -2.88 9.41
C TYR A 185 12.12 -2.73 7.91
N CYS A 186 13.31 -2.98 7.34
CA CYS A 186 13.53 -2.82 5.92
C CYS A 186 13.96 -4.12 5.26
N ASN A 187 13.30 -4.48 4.17
CA ASN A 187 13.75 -5.48 3.24
C ASN A 187 14.19 -4.77 1.95
N ASP A 188 15.50 -4.72 1.73
CA ASP A 188 16.10 -4.02 0.60
C ASP A 188 17.00 -4.98 -0.18
N SER A 189 16.70 -5.22 -1.46
CA SER A 189 17.46 -6.15 -2.29
C SER A 189 18.64 -5.51 -3.02
N ASN A 190 18.73 -4.19 -3.06
CA ASN A 190 19.70 -3.48 -3.89
C ASN A 190 20.55 -2.45 -3.16
N TYR A 191 20.00 -1.80 -2.11
CA TYR A 191 20.63 -0.67 -1.45
C TYR A 191 20.55 -0.82 0.06
N ASN A 192 21.68 -0.63 0.72
CA ASN A 192 21.72 -0.44 2.16
C ASN A 192 21.84 1.06 2.43
N PHE A 193 20.75 1.80 2.25
CA PHE A 193 20.75 3.25 2.47
C PHE A 193 21.03 3.65 3.91
N ASP A 194 20.86 2.74 4.84
CA ASP A 194 20.71 3.14 6.23
C ASP A 194 21.96 2.90 7.07
N ASN A 195 23.00 2.21 6.56
CA ASN A 195 24.15 1.79 7.38
C ASN A 195 23.79 1.36 8.83
N ILE A 196 22.48 1.40 9.15
CA ILE A 196 21.86 1.28 10.46
C ILE A 196 21.20 -0.09 10.62
N SER A 197 20.81 -0.73 9.53
CA SER A 197 20.06 -1.97 9.66
C SER A 197 20.96 -3.18 9.51
N ASN A 198 21.27 -3.82 10.62
CA ASN A 198 21.65 -5.23 10.67
C ASN A 198 20.56 -6.16 10.08
N ASN A 199 19.53 -5.59 9.47
CA ASN A 199 18.33 -6.25 8.95
C ASN A 199 18.29 -6.27 7.43
N TYR A 200 19.40 -5.97 6.74
CA TYR A 200 19.52 -6.15 5.32
C TYR A 200 19.35 -7.64 4.99
N LYS A 201 18.24 -7.96 4.37
CA LYS A 201 18.01 -9.26 3.76
C LYS A 201 17.77 -9.07 2.28
N ASN A 202 18.57 -9.76 1.50
CA ASN A 202 18.35 -9.83 0.07
C ASN A 202 17.06 -10.62 -0.18
N LEU A 203 15.97 -9.91 -0.48
CA LEU A 203 14.68 -10.51 -0.82
C LEU A 203 14.74 -11.36 -2.09
N GLY A 204 15.94 -11.58 -2.66
CA GLY A 204 16.04 -12.18 -3.97
C GLY A 204 15.13 -11.43 -4.96
N ARG A 205 15.64 -10.92 -6.05
CA ARG A 205 14.83 -10.18 -7.03
C ARG A 205 13.56 -10.94 -7.31
N LEU A 206 12.41 -10.31 -7.07
CA LEU A 206 11.19 -10.75 -7.72
C LEU A 206 11.49 -10.79 -9.20
N PRO A 207 11.31 -11.92 -9.90
CA PRO A 207 11.53 -11.96 -11.33
C PRO A 207 10.56 -10.94 -11.95
N ILE A 208 11.11 -9.87 -12.48
CA ILE A 208 10.38 -8.75 -13.11
C ILE A 208 9.59 -9.23 -14.34
N ASN A 209 9.93 -10.38 -14.85
CA ASN A 209 9.29 -11.07 -15.95
C ASN A 209 8.71 -12.40 -15.46
N LEU A 210 7.85 -12.37 -14.48
CA LEU A 210 6.71 -13.24 -14.59
C LEU A 210 5.80 -12.61 -15.67
N ASN A 211 6.23 -12.71 -16.91
CA ASN A 211 5.34 -13.13 -17.97
C ASN A 211 4.80 -14.50 -17.52
N ILE A 212 4.03 -14.51 -16.48
CA ILE A 212 3.03 -15.53 -16.29
C ILE A 212 2.21 -15.33 -17.54
N GLY A 213 2.28 -16.29 -18.46
CA GLY A 213 1.54 -16.28 -19.71
C GLY A 213 0.04 -16.35 -19.45
N ILE A 214 -0.47 -15.37 -18.78
CA ILE A 214 -1.85 -15.03 -18.64
C ILE A 214 -2.10 -14.13 -19.85
N ASN A 215 -2.32 -14.79 -20.98
CA ASN A 215 -3.03 -14.17 -22.09
C ASN A 215 -4.40 -13.79 -21.54
N TRP A 216 -4.59 -12.51 -21.31
CA TRP A 216 -5.89 -11.90 -21.01
C TRP A 216 -6.70 -11.83 -22.31
#